data_09da365f240cab8ab1d97292bc600991
#
_entry.id   09da365f240cab8ab1d97292bc600991
#
_cell.length_a   1.000
_cell.length_b   1.000
_cell.length_c   1.000
_cell.angle_alpha   90.00
_cell.angle_beta   90.00
_cell.angle_gamma   90.00
#
_symmetry.space_group_name_H-M   'P 1'
#
loop_
_entity.id
_entity.type
_entity.pdbx_description
1 polymer ?
#
loop_
_entity_poly.entity_id
_entity_poly.type
_entity_poly.pdbx_seq_one_letter_code
_entity_poly.pdbx_strand_id
1 'polypeptide(L)'
;DSMRFFHNRTQAIKDMVERLEKKTGSRVNAFDYYFSFTLYHNRWSQLTAADFGQDADSFMGYYIYDDTESFDKQETLERRSAKPLEVSSDNQQYLEELLDYLDTFDGNILFTNTPNNLEEDKFANYNYIKKKIEDRGYEVLDLNDRVDEIGLDYETDFNENMHVNYRGAFKITDYMADYLKEKYELPEHEKETDSIYEKTQERLLSRTEEMEKRNE
;
A
#
# COMPACT_ATOMS: atom_id res chain seq x y z
N ASP A 1 -8.81 8.07 -8.81
CA ASP A 1 -9.66 9.26 -8.97
C ASP A 1 -11.04 9.14 -8.27
N SER A 2 -11.06 8.50 -7.11
CA SER A 2 -12.26 8.28 -6.28
C SER A 2 -12.59 9.44 -5.35
N MET A 3 -11.76 10.49 -5.30
CA MET A 3 -12.01 11.62 -4.41
C MET A 3 -13.19 12.46 -4.92
N ARG A 4 -14.24 12.55 -4.10
CA ARG A 4 -15.40 13.42 -4.36
C ARG A 4 -14.96 14.89 -4.42
N PHE A 5 -15.81 15.78 -4.98
CA PHE A 5 -15.56 17.23 -5.00
C PHE A 5 -15.63 17.84 -3.60
N PHE A 6 -14.55 17.74 -2.83
CA PHE A 6 -14.37 18.35 -1.52
C PHE A 6 -13.30 19.45 -1.57
N HIS A 7 -13.33 20.31 -0.57
CA HIS A 7 -12.33 21.37 -0.39
C HIS A 7 -10.90 20.81 -0.44
N ASN A 8 -10.66 19.70 0.22
CA ASN A 8 -9.35 19.05 0.28
C ASN A 8 -8.86 18.57 -1.10
N ARG A 9 -9.76 18.08 -1.98
CA ARG A 9 -9.39 17.74 -3.36
C ARG A 9 -8.91 18.97 -4.13
N THR A 10 -9.61 20.10 -3.97
CA THR A 10 -9.23 21.35 -4.64
C THR A 10 -7.86 21.82 -4.18
N GLN A 11 -7.59 21.76 -2.89
CA GLN A 11 -6.29 22.12 -2.34
C GLN A 11 -5.19 21.19 -2.83
N ALA A 12 -5.40 19.87 -2.76
CA ALA A 12 -4.43 18.87 -3.25
C ALA A 12 -4.10 19.04 -4.75
N ILE A 13 -5.11 19.36 -5.58
CA ILE A 13 -4.87 19.64 -7.01
C ILE A 13 -4.03 20.90 -7.20
N LYS A 14 -4.32 21.98 -6.46
CA LYS A 14 -3.51 23.20 -6.53
C LYS A 14 -2.06 22.96 -6.17
N ASP A 15 -1.83 22.31 -5.03
CA ASP A 15 -0.48 22.02 -4.52
C ASP A 15 0.29 21.12 -5.50
N MET A 16 -0.38 20.12 -6.08
CA MET A 16 0.22 19.26 -7.10
C MET A 16 0.57 20.04 -8.37
N VAL A 17 -0.32 20.89 -8.87
CA VAL A 17 -0.09 21.71 -10.08
C VAL A 17 1.09 22.65 -9.86
N GLU A 18 1.13 23.39 -8.77
CA GLU A 18 2.22 24.30 -8.43
C GLU A 18 3.59 23.58 -8.40
N ARG A 19 3.62 22.34 -7.84
CA ARG A 19 4.84 21.53 -7.83
C ARG A 19 5.26 21.05 -9.19
N LEU A 20 4.31 20.57 -9.99
CA LEU A 20 4.59 20.12 -11.35
C LEU A 20 5.13 21.29 -12.21
N GLU A 21 4.52 22.47 -12.10
CA GLU A 21 5.00 23.67 -12.78
C GLU A 21 6.40 24.05 -12.31
N LYS A 22 6.65 24.04 -11.01
CA LYS A 22 7.97 24.34 -10.44
C LYS A 22 9.03 23.32 -10.87
N LYS A 23 8.67 22.04 -10.95
CA LYS A 23 9.57 20.93 -11.31
C LYS A 23 9.87 20.90 -12.80
N THR A 24 8.87 21.15 -13.65
CA THR A 24 8.97 21.00 -15.10
C THR A 24 9.28 22.30 -15.83
N GLY A 25 9.10 23.45 -15.17
CA GLY A 25 9.18 24.78 -15.79
C GLY A 25 8.06 25.04 -16.83
N SER A 26 7.06 24.16 -16.90
CA SER A 26 5.97 24.22 -17.88
C SER A 26 4.64 24.43 -17.18
N ARG A 27 3.75 25.20 -17.81
CA ARG A 27 2.41 25.45 -17.28
C ARG A 27 1.58 24.16 -17.32
N VAL A 28 0.90 23.85 -16.21
CA VAL A 28 0.04 22.67 -16.05
C VAL A 28 -1.41 23.10 -15.98
N ASN A 29 -2.28 22.46 -16.75
CA ASN A 29 -3.70 22.77 -16.75
C ASN A 29 -4.41 22.06 -15.56
N ALA A 30 -4.73 22.80 -14.51
CA ALA A 30 -5.42 22.28 -13.34
C ALA A 30 -6.77 21.62 -13.67
N PHE A 31 -7.44 22.07 -14.75
CA PHE A 31 -8.75 21.53 -15.16
C PHE A 31 -8.68 20.02 -15.47
N ASP A 32 -7.56 19.55 -16.00
CA ASP A 32 -7.36 18.14 -16.34
C ASP A 32 -7.40 17.22 -15.11
N TYR A 33 -7.05 17.75 -13.94
CA TYR A 33 -7.10 17.03 -12.67
C TYR A 33 -8.44 17.14 -11.96
N TYR A 34 -9.24 18.16 -12.25
CA TYR A 34 -10.63 18.23 -11.78
C TYR A 34 -11.55 17.29 -12.55
N PHE A 35 -11.28 17.10 -13.81
CA PHE A 35 -12.05 16.27 -14.73
C PHE A 35 -11.13 15.21 -15.35
N SER A 36 -11.05 14.05 -14.71
CA SER A 36 -10.24 12.91 -15.18
C SER A 36 -10.56 12.47 -16.61
N PHE A 37 -11.78 12.77 -17.07
CA PHE A 37 -12.18 12.62 -18.45
C PHE A 37 -11.21 13.30 -19.45
N THR A 38 -10.70 14.48 -19.12
CA THR A 38 -9.77 15.22 -20.01
C THR A 38 -8.39 14.58 -20.03
N LEU A 39 -7.94 14.02 -18.92
CA LEU A 39 -6.67 13.27 -18.85
C LEU A 39 -6.72 12.00 -19.71
N TYR A 40 -7.85 11.32 -19.75
CA TYR A 40 -8.02 10.05 -20.48
C TYR A 40 -8.51 10.24 -21.94
N HIS A 41 -8.84 11.46 -22.33
CA HIS A 41 -9.34 11.76 -23.68
C HIS A 41 -8.40 11.24 -24.78
N ASN A 42 -7.09 11.32 -24.60
CA ASN A 42 -6.11 10.85 -25.54
C ASN A 42 -5.99 9.31 -25.60
N ARG A 43 -6.56 8.58 -24.63
CA ARG A 43 -6.54 7.11 -24.57
C ARG A 43 -7.74 6.46 -25.27
N TRP A 44 -8.73 7.22 -25.71
CA TRP A 44 -9.96 6.63 -26.26
C TRP A 44 -9.71 5.73 -27.46
N SER A 45 -8.73 6.04 -28.29
CA SER A 45 -8.30 5.20 -29.39
C SER A 45 -7.50 3.95 -28.97
N GLN A 46 -7.11 3.87 -27.69
CA GLN A 46 -6.32 2.79 -27.11
C GLN A 46 -7.12 1.93 -26.13
N LEU A 47 -8.40 2.26 -25.89
CA LEU A 47 -9.27 1.49 -25.00
C LEU A 47 -9.50 0.11 -25.58
N THR A 48 -9.38 -0.89 -24.72
CA THR A 48 -9.62 -2.29 -25.00
C THR A 48 -10.78 -2.81 -24.14
N ALA A 49 -11.25 -4.02 -24.38
CA ALA A 49 -12.24 -4.67 -23.52
C ALA A 49 -11.75 -4.82 -22.07
N ALA A 50 -10.44 -4.90 -21.86
CA ALA A 50 -9.85 -4.98 -20.53
C ALA A 50 -10.04 -3.69 -19.71
N ASP A 51 -10.14 -2.53 -20.36
CA ASP A 51 -10.40 -1.25 -19.67
C ASP A 51 -11.83 -1.15 -19.08
N PHE A 52 -12.75 -2.02 -19.54
CA PHE A 52 -14.16 -2.07 -19.12
C PHE A 52 -14.50 -3.36 -18.36
N GLY A 53 -13.59 -4.33 -18.33
CA GLY A 53 -13.72 -5.58 -17.60
C GLY A 53 -13.16 -5.46 -16.18
N GLN A 54 -13.63 -6.36 -15.31
CA GLN A 54 -12.86 -6.61 -14.07
C GLN A 54 -11.64 -7.44 -14.46
N ASP A 55 -10.46 -6.97 -14.08
CA ASP A 55 -9.26 -7.78 -14.15
C ASP A 55 -9.50 -9.06 -13.34
N ALA A 56 -9.20 -10.22 -13.94
CA ALA A 56 -9.41 -11.52 -13.30
C ALA A 56 -8.63 -11.63 -11.96
N ASP A 57 -7.52 -10.91 -11.85
CA ASP A 57 -6.61 -10.92 -10.71
C ASP A 57 -6.79 -9.71 -9.77
N SER A 58 -7.85 -8.92 -9.94
CA SER A 58 -8.20 -7.79 -9.08
C SER A 58 -9.41 -8.14 -8.17
N PHE A 59 -9.21 -7.99 -6.86
CA PHE A 59 -10.17 -8.37 -5.83
C PHE A 59 -10.39 -7.20 -4.86
N MET A 60 -11.38 -6.35 -5.12
CA MET A 60 -11.70 -5.18 -4.30
C MET A 60 -10.50 -4.27 -3.97
N GLY A 61 -9.60 -4.10 -4.94
CA GLY A 61 -8.38 -3.31 -4.78
C GLY A 61 -7.12 -4.12 -4.42
N TYR A 62 -7.28 -5.40 -4.09
CA TYR A 62 -6.17 -6.33 -4.01
C TYR A 62 -5.87 -6.90 -5.39
N TYR A 63 -4.60 -6.95 -5.76
CA TYR A 63 -4.10 -7.58 -6.98
C TYR A 63 -3.24 -8.78 -6.61
N ILE A 64 -3.49 -9.93 -7.24
CA ILE A 64 -2.73 -11.16 -7.00
C ILE A 64 -1.42 -11.10 -7.79
N TYR A 65 -0.32 -11.32 -7.08
CA TYR A 65 0.99 -11.62 -7.68
C TYR A 65 1.29 -13.09 -7.43
N ASP A 66 1.50 -13.88 -8.49
CA ASP A 66 1.80 -15.32 -8.44
C ASP A 66 3.27 -15.65 -8.73
N ASP A 67 4.02 -14.68 -9.23
CA ASP A 67 5.46 -14.80 -9.41
C ASP A 67 6.18 -14.91 -8.05
N THR A 68 7.34 -15.54 -8.08
CA THR A 68 8.16 -15.77 -6.89
C THR A 68 9.59 -15.36 -7.20
N GLU A 69 10.16 -14.54 -6.34
CA GLU A 69 11.59 -14.22 -6.32
C GLU A 69 12.16 -14.51 -4.93
N SER A 70 13.31 -15.19 -4.91
CA SER A 70 14.01 -15.51 -3.69
C SER A 70 14.97 -14.40 -3.29
N PHE A 71 14.95 -14.02 -2.02
CA PHE A 71 15.84 -13.02 -1.46
C PHE A 71 16.68 -13.59 -0.32
N ASP A 72 17.91 -13.11 -0.18
CA ASP A 72 18.74 -13.43 0.96
C ASP A 72 18.23 -12.68 2.21
N LYS A 73 17.80 -13.46 3.21
CA LYS A 73 17.27 -12.92 4.47
C LYS A 73 18.32 -12.09 5.20
N GLN A 74 19.56 -12.55 5.27
CA GLN A 74 20.60 -11.87 6.01
C GLN A 74 20.98 -10.54 5.36
N GLU A 75 21.11 -10.52 4.04
CA GLU A 75 21.38 -9.30 3.27
C GLU A 75 20.25 -8.29 3.42
N THR A 76 18.99 -8.74 3.39
CA THR A 76 17.81 -7.87 3.61
C THR A 76 17.83 -7.26 5.00
N LEU A 77 18.13 -8.04 6.04
CA LEU A 77 18.23 -7.55 7.42
C LEU A 77 19.38 -6.53 7.59
N GLU A 78 20.51 -6.74 6.92
CA GLU A 78 21.63 -5.81 6.92
C GLU A 78 21.24 -4.46 6.30
N ARG A 79 20.60 -4.46 5.14
CA ARG A 79 20.08 -3.24 4.49
C ARG A 79 19.04 -2.51 5.35
N ARG A 80 18.16 -3.24 6.05
CA ARG A 80 17.19 -2.67 6.96
C ARG A 80 17.80 -1.96 8.17
N SER A 81 19.00 -2.38 8.60
CA SER A 81 19.72 -1.76 9.71
C SER A 81 20.34 -0.41 9.35
N ALA A 82 20.13 0.10 8.16
CA ALA A 82 20.63 1.39 7.68
C ALA A 82 20.24 2.53 8.65
N LYS A 83 21.18 3.44 8.89
CA LYS A 83 20.90 4.61 9.72
C LYS A 83 19.86 5.50 9.06
N PRO A 84 18.95 6.11 9.85
CA PRO A 84 17.96 7.03 9.32
C PRO A 84 18.59 8.13 8.44
N LEU A 85 18.06 8.29 7.24
CA LEU A 85 18.45 9.32 6.28
C LEU A 85 17.25 10.21 6.02
N GLU A 86 17.44 11.51 6.16
CA GLU A 86 16.39 12.49 5.92
C GLU A 86 15.81 12.36 4.49
N VAL A 87 14.50 12.38 4.40
CA VAL A 87 13.80 12.49 3.12
C VAL A 87 13.81 13.93 2.61
N SER A 88 13.38 14.16 1.37
CA SER A 88 13.31 15.51 0.79
C SER A 88 12.49 16.46 1.67
N SER A 89 12.79 17.77 1.60
CA SER A 89 12.04 18.80 2.34
C SER A 89 10.54 18.74 2.11
N ASP A 90 10.13 18.44 0.87
CA ASP A 90 8.72 18.31 0.52
C ASP A 90 8.08 17.10 1.23
N ASN A 91 8.78 15.97 1.28
CA ASN A 91 8.28 14.79 1.99
C ASN A 91 8.26 14.99 3.51
N GLN A 92 9.23 15.73 4.06
CA GLN A 92 9.21 16.12 5.48
C GLN A 92 7.99 17.00 5.78
N GLN A 93 7.73 18.00 4.95
CA GLN A 93 6.55 18.86 5.10
C GLN A 93 5.26 18.05 5.07
N TYR A 94 5.11 17.08 4.11
CA TYR A 94 3.91 16.25 4.05
C TYR A 94 3.73 15.34 5.25
N LEU A 95 4.84 14.79 5.74
CA LEU A 95 4.79 13.97 6.95
C LEU A 95 4.30 14.80 8.15
N GLU A 96 4.84 16.00 8.34
CA GLU A 96 4.40 16.88 9.43
C GLU A 96 2.93 17.29 9.27
N GLU A 97 2.49 17.69 8.06
CA GLU A 97 1.09 18.02 7.79
C GLU A 97 0.15 16.83 8.06
N LEU A 98 0.57 15.61 7.72
CA LEU A 98 -0.17 14.38 8.04
C LEU A 98 -0.27 14.17 9.54
N LEU A 99 0.85 14.27 10.26
CA LEU A 99 0.89 14.07 11.70
C LEU A 99 0.06 15.15 12.44
N ASP A 100 0.14 16.40 12.00
CA ASP A 100 -0.68 17.50 12.54
C ASP A 100 -2.18 17.23 12.34
N TYR A 101 -2.56 16.69 11.17
CA TYR A 101 -3.95 16.30 10.93
C TYR A 101 -4.37 15.13 11.83
N LEU A 102 -3.53 14.13 11.97
CA LEU A 102 -3.82 12.96 12.81
C LEU A 102 -3.92 13.30 14.30
N ASP A 103 -3.19 14.32 14.78
CA ASP A 103 -3.32 14.82 16.15
C ASP A 103 -4.73 15.39 16.44
N THR A 104 -5.48 15.75 15.41
CA THR A 104 -6.87 16.19 15.51
C THR A 104 -7.89 15.07 15.38
N PHE A 105 -7.45 13.86 15.06
CA PHE A 105 -8.31 12.71 14.81
C PHE A 105 -8.66 12.01 16.13
N ASP A 106 -9.96 11.88 16.40
CA ASP A 106 -10.46 11.17 17.57
C ASP A 106 -10.71 9.69 17.22
N GLY A 107 -9.68 8.86 17.38
CA GLY A 107 -9.75 7.43 17.08
C GLY A 107 -8.40 6.73 17.18
N ASN A 108 -8.41 5.42 17.04
CA ASN A 108 -7.19 4.63 17.04
C ASN A 108 -6.47 4.75 15.70
N ILE A 109 -5.17 5.01 15.76
CA ILE A 109 -4.30 5.10 14.60
C ILE A 109 -3.17 4.10 14.77
N LEU A 110 -3.01 3.25 13.78
CA LEU A 110 -1.91 2.29 13.68
C LEU A 110 -1.22 2.47 12.32
N PHE A 111 0.05 2.82 12.34
CA PHE A 111 0.88 2.79 11.15
C PHE A 111 1.40 1.38 10.94
N THR A 112 1.33 0.89 9.72
CA THR A 112 1.85 -0.43 9.37
C THR A 112 2.82 -0.33 8.20
N ASN A 113 3.85 -1.17 8.21
CA ASN A 113 4.74 -1.37 7.08
C ASN A 113 4.77 -2.85 6.74
N THR A 114 4.33 -3.19 5.52
CA THR A 114 4.37 -4.58 5.03
C THR A 114 5.80 -5.01 4.72
N PRO A 115 6.13 -6.30 4.89
CA PRO A 115 7.43 -6.83 4.53
C PRO A 115 7.80 -6.55 3.09
N ASN A 116 9.03 -6.14 2.90
CA ASN A 116 9.58 -5.79 1.60
C ASN A 116 11.11 -5.97 1.58
N ASN A 117 11.69 -5.99 0.38
CA ASN A 117 13.13 -6.10 0.18
C ASN A 117 13.66 -4.85 -0.55
N LEU A 118 13.68 -3.72 0.15
CA LEU A 118 14.12 -2.45 -0.41
C LEU A 118 15.65 -2.32 -0.46
N GLU A 119 16.11 -1.40 -1.29
CA GLU A 119 17.49 -0.92 -1.27
C GLU A 119 17.82 -0.18 0.03
N GLU A 120 19.11 -0.14 0.39
CA GLU A 120 19.58 0.44 1.66
C GLU A 120 19.15 1.90 1.86
N ASP A 121 19.20 2.73 0.82
CA ASP A 121 18.80 4.13 0.86
C ASP A 121 17.30 4.30 1.14
N LYS A 122 16.48 3.38 0.63
CA LYS A 122 15.03 3.36 0.88
C LYS A 122 14.72 2.94 2.30
N PHE A 123 15.43 1.93 2.81
CA PHE A 123 15.32 1.57 4.22
C PHE A 123 15.79 2.71 5.15
N ALA A 124 16.86 3.41 4.81
CA ALA A 124 17.31 4.57 5.57
C ALA A 124 16.26 5.69 5.62
N ASN A 125 15.60 5.98 4.50
CA ASN A 125 14.48 6.94 4.44
C ASN A 125 13.27 6.44 5.25
N TYR A 126 12.93 5.17 5.15
CA TYR A 126 11.86 4.57 5.95
C TYR A 126 12.15 4.68 7.45
N ASN A 127 13.38 4.35 7.87
CA ASN A 127 13.79 4.44 9.27
C ASN A 127 13.70 5.89 9.81
N TYR A 128 13.96 6.89 8.96
CA TYR A 128 13.73 8.29 9.32
C TYR A 128 12.23 8.58 9.52
N ILE A 129 11.37 8.16 8.60
CA ILE A 129 9.92 8.36 8.67
C ILE A 129 9.36 7.65 9.90
N LYS A 130 9.71 6.36 10.10
CA LYS A 130 9.30 5.56 11.27
C LYS A 130 9.63 6.30 12.56
N LYS A 131 10.88 6.75 12.69
CA LYS A 131 11.33 7.49 13.87
C LYS A 131 10.50 8.76 14.11
N LYS A 132 10.17 9.53 13.08
CA LYS A 132 9.35 10.74 13.19
C LYS A 132 7.93 10.44 13.67
N ILE A 133 7.33 9.37 13.18
CA ILE A 133 6.01 8.90 13.59
C ILE A 133 6.03 8.48 15.07
N GLU A 134 7.03 7.69 15.48
CA GLU A 134 7.20 7.23 16.84
C GLU A 134 7.53 8.40 17.82
N ASP A 135 8.37 9.35 17.42
CA ASP A 135 8.70 10.55 18.21
C ASP A 135 7.44 11.43 18.45
N ARG A 136 6.43 11.38 17.54
CA ARG A 136 5.14 12.06 17.70
C ARG A 136 4.20 11.30 18.64
N GLY A 137 4.52 10.07 19.00
CA GLY A 137 3.75 9.23 19.92
C GLY A 137 2.81 8.24 19.25
N TYR A 138 2.87 8.09 17.95
CA TYR A 138 2.11 7.08 17.21
C TYR A 138 2.81 5.73 17.21
N GLU A 139 2.02 4.68 17.16
CA GLU A 139 2.51 3.32 17.03
C GLU A 139 2.81 2.97 15.57
N VAL A 140 3.95 2.33 15.35
CA VAL A 140 4.34 1.75 14.06
C VAL A 140 4.51 0.25 14.21
N LEU A 141 3.62 -0.52 13.61
CA LEU A 141 3.77 -1.97 13.47
C LEU A 141 4.55 -2.27 12.18
N ASP A 142 5.85 -2.42 12.33
CA ASP A 142 6.71 -2.84 11.24
C ASP A 142 6.69 -4.37 11.11
N LEU A 143 5.94 -4.89 10.15
CA LEU A 143 5.80 -6.33 9.93
C LEU A 143 7.10 -6.99 9.43
N ASN A 144 8.06 -6.20 8.97
CA ASN A 144 9.41 -6.72 8.72
C ASN A 144 10.10 -7.19 10.01
N ASP A 145 9.78 -6.61 11.16
CA ASP A 145 10.30 -7.05 12.46
C ASP A 145 9.58 -8.32 12.97
N ARG A 146 8.54 -8.76 12.28
CA ARG A 146 7.67 -9.89 12.63
C ARG A 146 7.72 -11.05 11.65
N VAL A 147 8.67 -11.05 10.72
CA VAL A 147 8.78 -12.04 9.64
C VAL A 147 8.75 -13.48 10.17
N ASP A 148 9.48 -13.75 11.26
CA ASP A 148 9.52 -15.08 11.87
C ASP A 148 8.20 -15.44 12.58
N GLU A 149 7.53 -14.48 13.21
CA GLU A 149 6.23 -14.67 13.85
C GLU A 149 5.13 -14.92 12.81
N ILE A 150 5.19 -14.21 11.69
CA ILE A 150 4.27 -14.35 10.55
C ILE A 150 4.55 -15.68 9.82
N GLY A 151 5.76 -16.22 9.93
CA GLY A 151 6.18 -17.41 9.20
C GLY A 151 6.45 -17.13 7.72
N LEU A 152 6.91 -15.91 7.38
CA LEU A 152 7.30 -15.57 6.02
C LEU A 152 8.61 -16.27 5.62
N ASP A 153 8.61 -16.78 4.40
CA ASP A 153 9.77 -17.41 3.78
C ASP A 153 10.30 -16.50 2.65
N TYR A 154 11.55 -16.07 2.78
CA TYR A 154 12.22 -15.23 1.79
C TYR A 154 12.48 -15.95 0.46
N GLU A 155 12.38 -17.28 0.42
CA GLU A 155 12.53 -18.04 -0.83
C GLU A 155 11.24 -18.15 -1.64
N THR A 156 10.06 -18.05 -0.98
CA THR A 156 8.79 -18.41 -1.63
C THR A 156 7.69 -17.36 -1.55
N ASP A 157 7.77 -16.41 -0.62
CA ASP A 157 6.64 -15.52 -0.28
C ASP A 157 6.75 -14.11 -0.87
N PHE A 158 7.78 -13.84 -1.66
CA PHE A 158 8.02 -12.55 -2.31
C PHE A 158 7.93 -12.64 -3.83
N ASN A 159 7.71 -11.50 -4.48
CA ASN A 159 7.70 -11.34 -5.92
C ASN A 159 8.88 -10.48 -6.41
N GLU A 160 9.08 -10.40 -7.73
CA GLU A 160 10.17 -9.65 -8.38
C GLU A 160 10.20 -8.15 -8.06
N ASN A 161 9.08 -7.58 -7.60
CA ASN A 161 8.96 -6.17 -7.26
C ASN A 161 9.19 -5.88 -5.77
N MET A 162 9.88 -6.75 -5.06
CA MET A 162 10.19 -6.60 -3.65
C MET A 162 8.97 -6.57 -2.70
N HIS A 163 7.81 -6.94 -3.21
CA HIS A 163 6.58 -7.09 -2.42
C HIS A 163 6.34 -8.55 -2.08
N VAL A 164 5.44 -8.80 -1.16
CA VAL A 164 4.97 -10.17 -0.93
C VAL A 164 4.05 -10.61 -2.08
N ASN A 165 4.17 -11.87 -2.48
CA ASN A 165 3.21 -12.50 -3.37
C ASN A 165 1.95 -12.96 -2.60
N TYR A 166 1.03 -13.67 -3.25
CA TYR A 166 -0.21 -14.08 -2.61
C TYR A 166 0.00 -14.96 -1.37
N ARG A 167 1.03 -15.84 -1.35
CA ARG A 167 1.33 -16.69 -0.19
C ARG A 167 1.73 -15.86 1.02
N GLY A 168 2.66 -14.93 0.82
CA GLY A 168 3.06 -14.01 1.86
C GLY A 168 1.91 -13.09 2.30
N ALA A 169 1.07 -12.64 1.37
CA ALA A 169 -0.08 -11.81 1.67
C ALA A 169 -1.11 -12.52 2.56
N PHE A 170 -1.39 -13.80 2.36
CA PHE A 170 -2.26 -14.58 3.25
C PHE A 170 -1.71 -14.67 4.66
N LYS A 171 -0.43 -15.03 4.80
CA LYS A 171 0.23 -15.11 6.12
C LYS A 171 0.18 -13.78 6.88
N ILE A 172 0.43 -12.67 6.18
CA ILE A 172 0.34 -11.32 6.76
C ILE A 172 -1.09 -11.01 7.17
N THR A 173 -2.08 -11.36 6.34
CA THR A 173 -3.50 -11.09 6.62
C THR A 173 -3.95 -11.82 7.88
N ASP A 174 -3.59 -13.09 8.03
CA ASP A 174 -3.92 -13.88 9.22
C ASP A 174 -3.26 -13.28 10.47
N TYR A 175 -1.97 -12.97 10.41
CA TYR A 175 -1.26 -12.31 11.51
C TYR A 175 -1.90 -10.97 11.90
N MET A 176 -2.22 -10.13 10.92
CA MET A 176 -2.85 -8.83 11.15
C MET A 176 -4.26 -8.97 11.76
N ALA A 177 -5.03 -9.97 11.30
CA ALA A 177 -6.35 -10.22 11.85
C ALA A 177 -6.29 -10.59 13.35
N ASP A 178 -5.34 -11.44 13.72
CA ASP A 178 -5.14 -11.83 15.13
C ASP A 178 -4.60 -10.66 15.96
N TYR A 179 -3.60 -9.93 15.46
CA TYR A 179 -3.07 -8.74 16.11
C TYR A 179 -4.16 -7.69 16.39
N LEU A 180 -5.02 -7.41 15.40
CA LEU A 180 -6.09 -6.43 15.57
C LEU A 180 -7.16 -6.88 16.54
N LYS A 181 -7.50 -8.18 16.55
CA LYS A 181 -8.45 -8.75 17.52
C LYS A 181 -7.94 -8.71 18.96
N GLU A 182 -6.65 -8.98 19.15
CA GLU A 182 -6.04 -8.91 20.49
C GLU A 182 -5.94 -7.49 21.02
N LYS A 183 -5.67 -6.54 20.13
CA LYS A 183 -5.37 -5.16 20.51
C LYS A 183 -6.60 -4.28 20.64
N TYR A 184 -7.60 -4.51 19.81
CA TYR A 184 -8.78 -3.67 19.72
C TYR A 184 -10.06 -4.48 19.96
N GLU A 185 -11.01 -3.89 20.68
CA GLU A 185 -12.36 -4.42 20.80
C GLU A 185 -13.11 -4.21 19.49
N LEU A 186 -12.89 -5.11 18.53
CA LEU A 186 -13.58 -5.04 17.24
C LEU A 186 -15.00 -5.59 17.38
N PRO A 187 -16.03 -4.90 16.84
CA PRO A 187 -17.38 -5.42 16.86
C PRO A 187 -17.51 -6.68 16.01
N GLU A 188 -18.24 -7.67 16.53
CA GLU A 188 -18.63 -8.81 15.72
C GLU A 188 -19.70 -8.39 14.71
N HIS A 189 -19.49 -8.71 13.45
CA HIS A 189 -20.50 -8.54 12.40
C HIS A 189 -21.21 -9.88 12.16
N GLU A 190 -22.54 -9.83 12.05
CA GLU A 190 -23.31 -10.98 11.58
C GLU A 190 -22.81 -11.35 10.16
N LYS A 191 -22.64 -12.65 9.91
CA LYS A 191 -22.31 -13.13 8.57
C LYS A 191 -23.46 -12.79 7.62
N GLU A 192 -23.27 -11.79 6.80
CA GLU A 192 -24.14 -11.56 5.64
C GLU A 192 -23.82 -12.62 4.57
N THR A 193 -24.66 -13.65 4.48
CA THR A 193 -24.60 -14.61 3.39
C THR A 193 -24.84 -13.88 2.06
N ASP A 194 -24.06 -14.22 1.05
CA ASP A 194 -24.14 -13.59 -0.30
C ASP A 194 -23.59 -12.15 -0.39
N SER A 195 -22.82 -11.73 0.60
CA SER A 195 -22.17 -10.42 0.54
C SER A 195 -21.14 -10.34 -0.59
N ILE A 196 -20.84 -9.11 -1.04
CA ILE A 196 -19.78 -8.89 -2.03
C ILE A 196 -18.42 -9.39 -1.52
N TYR A 197 -18.20 -9.38 -0.20
CA TYR A 197 -16.98 -9.86 0.44
C TYR A 197 -16.87 -11.39 0.33
N GLU A 198 -17.94 -12.15 0.61
CA GLU A 198 -17.93 -13.60 0.46
C GLU A 198 -17.64 -14.01 -0.99
N LYS A 199 -18.36 -13.42 -1.95
CA LYS A 199 -18.16 -13.70 -3.38
C LYS A 199 -16.74 -13.36 -3.84
N THR A 200 -16.16 -12.28 -3.31
CA THR A 200 -14.80 -11.90 -3.63
C THR A 200 -13.79 -12.87 -3.01
N GLN A 201 -14.03 -13.32 -1.79
CA GLN A 201 -13.19 -14.30 -1.11
C GLN A 201 -13.24 -15.67 -1.83
N GLU A 202 -14.42 -16.17 -2.19
CA GLU A 202 -14.56 -17.42 -2.94
C GLU A 202 -13.82 -17.35 -4.28
N ARG A 203 -13.94 -16.23 -5.00
CA ARG A 203 -13.24 -16.01 -6.26
C ARG A 203 -11.72 -15.93 -6.06
N LEU A 204 -11.26 -15.29 -5.00
CA LEU A 204 -9.84 -15.21 -4.65
C LEU A 204 -9.27 -16.59 -4.36
N LEU A 205 -9.94 -17.39 -3.52
CA LEU A 205 -9.51 -18.75 -3.18
C LEU A 205 -9.49 -19.66 -4.41
N SER A 206 -10.53 -19.60 -5.24
CA SER A 206 -10.57 -20.37 -6.50
C SER A 206 -9.41 -19.99 -7.42
N ARG A 207 -9.08 -18.71 -7.50
CA ARG A 207 -7.98 -18.24 -8.35
C ARG A 207 -6.61 -18.69 -7.84
N THR A 208 -6.39 -18.66 -6.52
CA THR A 208 -5.13 -19.16 -5.93
C THR A 208 -4.96 -20.66 -6.13
N GLU A 209 -6.01 -21.46 -6.01
CA GLU A 209 -5.97 -22.91 -6.32
C GLU A 209 -5.62 -23.20 -7.79
N GLU A 210 -6.11 -22.38 -8.72
CA GLU A 210 -5.74 -22.51 -10.14
C GLU A 210 -4.28 -22.17 -10.39
N MET A 211 -3.73 -21.17 -9.67
CA MET A 211 -2.32 -20.78 -9.76
C MET A 211 -1.41 -21.87 -9.20
N GLU A 212 -1.76 -22.46 -8.06
CA GLU A 212 -1.00 -23.56 -7.46
C GLU A 212 -0.90 -24.77 -8.40
N LYS A 213 -2.03 -25.18 -8.99
CA LYS A 213 -2.06 -26.30 -9.97
C LYS A 213 -1.25 -26.06 -11.25
N ARG A 214 -0.98 -24.81 -11.59
CA ARG A 214 -0.14 -24.46 -12.76
C ARG A 214 1.35 -24.49 -12.44
N ASN A 215 1.69 -24.35 -11.16
CA ASN A 215 3.05 -24.31 -10.68
C ASN A 215 3.57 -25.68 -10.19
N GLU A 216 2.69 -26.70 -10.13
CA GLU A 216 3.04 -28.12 -9.94
C GLU A 216 3.43 -28.80 -11.28
#